data_f203f2a543822c14d8b389bbbc600823
#
_entry.id   f203f2a543822c14d8b389bbbc600823
#
_cell.length_a   1.000
_cell.length_b   1.000
_cell.length_c   1.000
_cell.angle_alpha   90.00
_cell.angle_beta   90.00
_cell.angle_gamma   90.00
#
_symmetry.space_group_name_H-M   'P 1'
#
loop_
_entity.id
_entity.type
_entity.pdbx_description
1 polymer ?
#
loop_
_entity_poly.entity_id
_entity_poly.type
_entity_poly.pdbx_seq_one_letter_code
_entity_poly.pdbx_strand_id
1 'polypeptide(L)'
;MPRVVEVGHRQVFALLLAVSITAGACGVDVAVTATRSQQSDSTTTSLSTEPVPDDSNSAPAVDPSPTEEPDIAITAPIVVEADAINFGPNKPTRDYDDFLLATVSDLDSWWELTYPKIYGAPWQPLQGDVYAAYPERPDDLPGCGEPRTSYDDVQQFVAFYCGLGDFIVYDDGEDGLLADLADNLGAATIGIVLAHEYGHAIQQRSGVLDQNLPTVTTEQQADCFAGAWAGRAARNEGAVSFTDADVGAGLIAMLEVRDPVGLDQFSPGGHGSGFDRVGAFQAGFVEGPIRCSGLIDDPLPLVPNQFNDFADQQNEGNAPFGYDAGEPGVRNAELFGFLVPDLNLFWGVDVAIPGWTDLTLVPVQQIEDATCDNLLPGFRNGAALCPSENTVYLNEPVALDLYQQQTFGDFSLGYLIGLAWAEAAQIALGSTRSGEDRQLVNDCLTGAWVRSVIPVNRELPQPRDERRTSVVSPGDLDEAIRTAIIIGDSGNDDNVLGSPFEKIDAFSDGVVGGIDACGA
;
A
#
# COMPACT_ATOMS: atom_id res chain seq x y z
N MET A 1 -21.60 13.19 -11.12
CA MET A 1 -21.35 11.79 -10.77
C MET A 1 -20.37 11.28 -11.80
N PRO A 2 -19.12 11.03 -11.45
CA PRO A 2 -18.24 10.27 -12.31
C PRO A 2 -18.81 8.85 -12.42
N ARG A 3 -18.77 8.27 -13.58
CA ARG A 3 -19.15 6.89 -13.78
C ARG A 3 -18.15 6.03 -13.02
N VAL A 4 -18.63 5.28 -12.03
CA VAL A 4 -17.88 4.16 -11.47
C VAL A 4 -17.60 3.22 -12.64
N VAL A 5 -16.33 3.01 -12.94
CA VAL A 5 -15.92 2.06 -13.96
C VAL A 5 -16.08 0.68 -13.32
N GLU A 6 -17.16 -0.04 -13.68
CA GLU A 6 -17.24 -1.48 -13.45
C GLU A 6 -16.14 -2.13 -14.31
N VAL A 7 -15.04 -2.46 -13.69
CA VAL A 7 -14.09 -3.42 -14.24
C VAL A 7 -14.82 -4.77 -14.24
N GLY A 8 -15.24 -5.22 -15.42
CA GLY A 8 -15.96 -6.47 -15.56
C GLY A 8 -15.10 -7.64 -15.11
N HIS A 9 -15.32 -8.10 -13.89
CA HIS A 9 -14.69 -9.29 -13.34
C HIS A 9 -15.09 -10.52 -14.16
N ARG A 10 -14.26 -10.91 -15.10
CA ARG A 10 -14.13 -12.34 -15.39
C ARG A 10 -13.41 -12.94 -14.19
N GLN A 11 -14.14 -13.77 -13.42
CA GLN A 11 -13.58 -14.55 -12.33
C GLN A 11 -12.35 -15.28 -12.84
N VAL A 12 -11.16 -14.77 -12.50
CA VAL A 12 -9.94 -15.55 -12.55
C VAL A 12 -10.05 -16.51 -11.37
N PHE A 13 -10.63 -17.68 -11.63
CA PHE A 13 -10.50 -18.81 -10.72
C PHE A 13 -9.01 -19.14 -10.67
N ALA A 14 -8.35 -18.69 -9.62
CA ALA A 14 -7.04 -19.22 -9.26
C ALA A 14 -7.20 -20.70 -8.95
N LEU A 15 -7.04 -21.54 -9.97
CA LEU A 15 -6.83 -22.96 -9.79
C LEU A 15 -5.44 -23.10 -9.19
N LEU A 16 -5.38 -23.27 -7.86
CA LEU A 16 -4.18 -23.69 -7.16
C LEU A 16 -3.77 -25.08 -7.64
N LEU A 17 -3.08 -25.16 -8.76
CA LEU A 17 -2.27 -26.33 -9.10
C LEU A 17 -0.92 -26.14 -8.39
N ALA A 18 -0.75 -26.84 -7.28
CA ALA A 18 0.55 -27.03 -6.67
C ALA A 18 1.45 -27.77 -7.66
N VAL A 19 2.22 -27.04 -8.43
CA VAL A 19 3.33 -27.60 -9.20
C VAL A 19 4.48 -27.82 -8.22
N SER A 20 4.63 -29.07 -7.78
CA SER A 20 5.81 -29.50 -7.03
C SER A 20 7.02 -29.44 -7.96
N ILE A 21 7.78 -28.37 -7.89
CA ILE A 21 9.11 -28.29 -8.52
C ILE A 21 10.03 -29.19 -7.68
N THR A 22 10.28 -30.42 -8.13
CA THR A 22 11.32 -31.26 -7.58
C THR A 22 12.67 -30.74 -8.08
N ALA A 23 13.28 -29.84 -7.32
CA ALA A 23 14.69 -29.56 -7.46
C ALA A 23 15.48 -30.80 -7.05
N GLY A 24 16.14 -31.44 -8.02
CA GLY A 24 17.07 -32.53 -7.78
C GLY A 24 18.30 -32.01 -7.04
N ALA A 25 18.32 -32.11 -5.72
CA ALA A 25 19.51 -31.91 -4.93
C ALA A 25 20.20 -33.24 -4.68
N CYS A 26 21.46 -33.34 -5.09
CA CYS A 26 22.37 -34.40 -4.66
C CYS A 26 22.50 -34.36 -3.12
N GLY A 27 22.18 -35.47 -2.49
CA GLY A 27 22.25 -35.63 -1.04
C GLY A 27 23.68 -35.56 -0.50
N VAL A 28 23.82 -34.85 0.61
CA VAL A 28 24.86 -35.10 1.61
C VAL A 28 24.16 -35.15 2.95
N ASP A 29 24.10 -36.36 3.52
CA ASP A 29 23.65 -36.58 4.89
C ASP A 29 24.64 -35.95 5.88
N VAL A 30 24.18 -34.97 6.66
CA VAL A 30 24.88 -34.53 7.87
C VAL A 30 23.97 -34.75 9.06
N ALA A 31 24.32 -35.71 9.87
CA ALA A 31 23.69 -36.01 11.16
C ALA A 31 23.98 -34.87 12.15
N VAL A 32 22.98 -34.17 12.62
CA VAL A 32 23.09 -33.18 13.69
C VAL A 32 22.74 -33.86 15.03
N THR A 33 23.77 -34.06 15.86
CA THR A 33 23.62 -34.51 17.23
C THR A 33 23.30 -33.31 18.13
N ALA A 34 22.13 -33.34 18.75
CA ALA A 34 21.73 -32.37 19.75
C ALA A 34 22.53 -32.53 21.04
N THR A 35 23.29 -31.52 21.43
CA THR A 35 23.86 -31.46 22.78
C THR A 35 23.21 -30.31 23.56
N ARG A 36 22.50 -30.70 24.59
CA ARG A 36 21.88 -29.85 25.60
C ARG A 36 22.98 -29.48 26.62
N SER A 37 23.21 -28.22 26.88
CA SER A 37 23.96 -27.76 28.06
C SER A 37 23.20 -26.73 28.85
N GLN A 38 23.23 -26.95 30.15
CA GLN A 38 22.53 -26.27 31.23
C GLN A 38 23.21 -24.94 31.60
N GLN A 39 22.39 -24.02 31.97
CA GLN A 39 22.34 -23.07 33.08
C GLN A 39 23.58 -22.86 33.97
N SER A 40 24.00 -21.61 34.16
CA SER A 40 24.47 -21.13 35.47
C SER A 40 24.38 -19.60 35.58
N ASP A 41 23.59 -19.18 36.52
CA ASP A 41 23.74 -18.25 37.63
C ASP A 41 24.23 -16.79 37.41
N SER A 42 23.33 -15.97 37.88
CA SER A 42 23.38 -14.64 38.50
C SER A 42 24.72 -14.11 39.02
N THR A 43 25.00 -12.86 38.68
CA THR A 43 25.67 -11.94 39.67
C THR A 43 25.12 -10.51 39.48
N THR A 44 24.44 -10.07 40.52
CA THR A 44 24.00 -8.70 40.78
C THR A 44 25.20 -7.86 41.19
N THR A 45 25.44 -6.73 40.51
CA THR A 45 26.33 -5.71 41.03
C THR A 45 25.60 -4.37 40.99
N SER A 46 25.27 -3.91 42.18
CA SER A 46 24.76 -2.57 42.46
C SER A 46 25.87 -1.54 42.32
N LEU A 47 25.67 -0.48 41.57
CA LEU A 47 26.53 0.70 41.58
C LEU A 47 25.75 1.95 41.95
N SER A 48 26.31 2.60 42.93
CA SER A 48 26.01 3.81 43.66
C SER A 48 25.77 5.02 42.78
N THR A 49 24.78 5.81 43.14
CA THR A 49 24.48 7.16 42.64
C THR A 49 25.35 8.19 43.30
N GLU A 50 26.11 8.97 42.51
CA GLU A 50 26.60 10.30 42.91
C GLU A 50 26.00 11.38 42.00
N PRO A 51 25.69 12.57 42.51
CA PRO A 51 24.99 13.63 41.76
C PRO A 51 25.98 14.45 40.91
N VAL A 52 25.56 14.69 39.64
CA VAL A 52 26.28 15.60 38.73
C VAL A 52 25.69 17.00 38.86
N PRO A 53 26.51 18.07 38.87
CA PRO A 53 26.04 19.45 39.04
C PRO A 53 25.39 20.00 37.76
N ASP A 54 24.40 20.83 38.02
CA ASP A 54 23.65 21.67 37.09
C ASP A 54 24.58 22.68 36.40
N ASP A 55 24.73 22.59 35.08
CA ASP A 55 25.37 23.62 34.29
C ASP A 55 24.45 24.02 33.14
N SER A 56 23.67 25.04 33.45
CA SER A 56 22.80 25.73 32.49
C SER A 56 23.63 26.51 31.47
N ASN A 57 23.86 25.94 30.30
CA ASN A 57 24.36 26.70 29.15
C ASN A 57 23.54 26.30 27.94
N SER A 58 22.47 27.08 27.66
CA SER A 58 21.64 26.98 26.49
C SER A 58 22.46 27.28 25.23
N ALA A 59 22.78 26.23 24.46
CA ALA A 59 23.20 26.38 23.08
C ALA A 59 21.93 26.65 22.22
N PRO A 60 22.03 27.50 21.17
CA PRO A 60 20.92 27.81 20.30
C PRO A 60 20.49 26.54 19.55
N ALA A 61 19.16 26.32 19.46
CA ALA A 61 18.55 25.30 18.66
C ALA A 61 19.03 25.46 17.20
N VAL A 62 19.75 24.46 16.71
CA VAL A 62 20.05 24.32 15.29
C VAL A 62 18.80 23.74 14.69
N ASP A 63 18.07 24.57 13.94
CA ASP A 63 17.02 24.17 13.03
C ASP A 63 17.60 23.08 12.10
N PRO A 64 17.04 21.87 12.01
CA PRO A 64 17.49 20.92 11.01
C PRO A 64 17.07 21.45 9.64
N SER A 65 17.99 22.13 8.95
CA SER A 65 17.83 22.37 7.52
C SER A 65 17.57 21.01 6.86
N PRO A 66 16.58 20.93 5.97
CA PRO A 66 16.40 19.72 5.17
C PRO A 66 17.74 19.44 4.48
N THR A 67 18.22 18.23 4.64
CA THR A 67 19.35 17.72 3.87
C THR A 67 18.96 17.85 2.41
N GLU A 68 19.59 18.75 1.68
CA GLU A 68 19.44 18.83 0.23
C GLU A 68 19.78 17.43 -0.32
N GLU A 69 18.76 16.71 -0.83
CA GLU A 69 19.00 15.54 -1.65
C GLU A 69 19.94 15.93 -2.80
N PRO A 70 20.90 15.08 -3.16
CA PRO A 70 21.73 15.36 -4.32
C PRO A 70 20.80 15.43 -5.55
N ASP A 71 20.65 16.62 -6.11
CA ASP A 71 19.86 16.90 -7.28
C ASP A 71 20.31 15.97 -8.42
N ILE A 72 19.50 14.94 -8.73
CA ILE A 72 19.76 13.97 -9.79
C ILE A 72 19.13 14.48 -11.09
N ALA A 73 19.12 15.77 -11.30
CA ALA A 73 18.56 16.36 -12.51
C ALA A 73 19.31 15.83 -13.74
N ILE A 74 18.58 15.16 -14.63
CA ILE A 74 19.06 14.83 -15.97
C ILE A 74 18.99 16.11 -16.79
N THR A 75 20.15 16.66 -17.13
CA THR A 75 20.26 17.93 -17.90
C THR A 75 20.21 17.74 -19.40
N ALA A 76 20.22 16.51 -19.89
CA ALA A 76 20.11 16.17 -21.31
C ALA A 76 18.75 15.52 -21.62
N PRO A 77 18.14 15.80 -22.78
CA PRO A 77 16.92 15.09 -23.18
C PRO A 77 17.22 13.60 -23.31
N ILE A 78 16.35 12.75 -22.72
CA ILE A 78 16.45 11.31 -22.85
C ILE A 78 16.10 10.93 -24.29
N VAL A 79 16.93 10.09 -24.89
CA VAL A 79 16.68 9.54 -26.23
C VAL A 79 15.78 8.31 -26.05
N VAL A 80 14.61 8.33 -26.66
CA VAL A 80 13.73 7.17 -26.70
C VAL A 80 14.26 6.21 -27.78
N GLU A 81 14.69 5.02 -27.34
CA GLU A 81 15.24 4.00 -28.23
C GLU A 81 14.09 3.18 -28.84
N ALA A 82 14.04 3.06 -30.16
CA ALA A 82 12.96 2.36 -30.86
C ALA A 82 13.00 0.84 -30.65
N ASP A 83 14.10 0.31 -30.16
CA ASP A 83 14.34 -1.09 -29.83
C ASP A 83 14.46 -1.35 -28.32
N ALA A 84 14.05 -0.39 -27.50
CA ALA A 84 14.01 -0.56 -26.03
C ALA A 84 13.11 -1.74 -25.60
N ILE A 85 12.11 -2.08 -26.42
CA ILE A 85 11.22 -3.22 -26.20
C ILE A 85 11.26 -4.14 -27.41
N ASN A 86 11.44 -5.43 -27.17
CA ASN A 86 11.30 -6.47 -28.17
C ASN A 86 9.83 -6.84 -28.35
N PHE A 87 9.17 -6.13 -29.26
CA PHE A 87 7.78 -6.38 -29.58
C PHE A 87 7.55 -7.70 -30.36
N GLY A 88 8.59 -8.29 -30.90
CA GLY A 88 8.46 -9.47 -31.74
C GLY A 88 7.75 -9.22 -33.07
N PRO A 89 7.63 -10.25 -33.91
CA PRO A 89 6.92 -10.13 -35.17
C PRO A 89 5.40 -10.16 -34.98
N ASN A 90 4.69 -9.36 -35.77
CA ASN A 90 3.22 -9.34 -35.81
C ASN A 90 2.52 -8.85 -34.53
N LYS A 91 3.19 -8.09 -33.68
CA LYS A 91 2.58 -7.49 -32.51
C LYS A 91 1.37 -6.63 -32.90
N PRO A 92 0.21 -6.82 -32.26
CA PRO A 92 -0.90 -5.87 -32.37
C PRO A 92 -0.44 -4.49 -31.85
N THR A 93 -0.79 -3.42 -32.56
CA THR A 93 -0.48 -2.06 -32.10
C THR A 93 -1.37 -1.71 -30.92
N ARG A 94 -0.78 -1.18 -29.86
CA ARG A 94 -1.46 -0.64 -28.68
C ARG A 94 -1.26 0.87 -28.60
N ASP A 95 -2.22 1.58 -28.09
CA ASP A 95 -2.14 3.03 -27.93
C ASP A 95 -1.03 3.46 -26.94
N TYR A 96 -0.59 2.55 -26.07
CA TYR A 96 0.47 2.77 -25.09
C TYR A 96 1.89 2.36 -25.56
N ASP A 97 2.07 1.82 -26.76
CA ASP A 97 3.38 1.33 -27.22
C ASP A 97 4.47 2.40 -27.16
N ASP A 98 4.20 3.59 -27.66
CA ASP A 98 5.15 4.71 -27.62
C ASP A 98 5.50 5.15 -26.20
N PHE A 99 4.51 5.13 -25.30
CA PHE A 99 4.71 5.42 -23.90
C PHE A 99 5.62 4.39 -23.23
N LEU A 100 5.46 3.09 -23.51
CA LEU A 100 6.30 2.05 -22.92
C LEU A 100 7.74 2.11 -23.45
N LEU A 101 7.96 2.43 -24.74
CA LEU A 101 9.29 2.69 -25.27
C LEU A 101 9.97 3.85 -24.54
N ALA A 102 9.23 4.93 -24.29
CA ALA A 102 9.73 6.05 -23.50
C ALA A 102 10.02 5.65 -22.04
N THR A 103 9.14 4.85 -21.42
CA THR A 103 9.30 4.34 -20.06
C THR A 103 10.58 3.53 -19.90
N VAL A 104 10.80 2.53 -20.76
CA VAL A 104 11.99 1.65 -20.66
C VAL A 104 13.27 2.44 -20.91
N SER A 105 13.27 3.34 -21.92
CA SER A 105 14.40 4.23 -22.20
C SER A 105 14.69 5.18 -21.03
N ASP A 106 13.64 5.66 -20.37
CA ASP A 106 13.76 6.53 -19.20
C ASP A 106 14.33 5.80 -17.99
N LEU A 107 13.82 4.61 -17.69
CA LEU A 107 14.29 3.76 -16.60
C LEU A 107 15.79 3.46 -16.76
N ASP A 108 16.22 3.03 -17.93
CA ASP A 108 17.62 2.67 -18.19
C ASP A 108 18.55 3.89 -18.04
N SER A 109 18.17 5.03 -18.65
CA SER A 109 18.92 6.28 -18.55
C SER A 109 18.99 6.82 -17.13
N TRP A 110 17.89 6.71 -16.38
CA TRP A 110 17.86 7.15 -14.99
C TRP A 110 18.73 6.28 -14.10
N TRP A 111 18.66 4.96 -14.25
CA TRP A 111 19.48 4.05 -13.46
C TRP A 111 20.95 4.11 -13.81
N GLU A 112 21.32 4.42 -15.05
CA GLU A 112 22.72 4.70 -15.42
C GLU A 112 23.34 5.81 -14.55
N LEU A 113 22.54 6.84 -14.20
CA LEU A 113 22.99 7.97 -13.38
C LEU A 113 22.79 7.74 -11.87
N THR A 114 21.79 6.96 -11.48
CA THR A 114 21.34 6.81 -10.09
C THR A 114 22.04 5.66 -9.38
N TYR A 115 22.16 4.50 -10.06
CA TYR A 115 22.76 3.31 -9.47
C TYR A 115 24.18 3.53 -8.93
N PRO A 116 25.10 4.23 -9.66
CA PRO A 116 26.43 4.51 -9.13
C PRO A 116 26.46 5.37 -7.87
N LYS A 117 25.47 6.25 -7.70
CA LYS A 117 25.36 7.11 -6.51
C LYS A 117 24.93 6.35 -5.27
N ILE A 118 24.10 5.33 -5.45
CA ILE A 118 23.56 4.51 -4.36
C ILE A 118 24.52 3.37 -4.01
N TYR A 119 24.97 2.64 -5.02
CA TYR A 119 25.72 1.38 -4.83
C TYR A 119 27.23 1.50 -5.09
N GLY A 120 27.71 2.62 -5.62
CA GLY A 120 29.13 2.86 -5.89
C GLY A 120 29.71 2.05 -7.05
N ALA A 121 28.88 1.36 -7.83
CA ALA A 121 29.23 0.55 -8.99
C ALA A 121 28.51 1.07 -10.25
N PRO A 122 29.06 0.90 -11.46
CA PRO A 122 28.39 1.31 -12.67
C PRO A 122 27.10 0.48 -12.90
N TRP A 123 26.06 1.14 -13.42
CA TRP A 123 24.87 0.44 -13.91
C TRP A 123 25.25 -0.53 -15.03
N GLN A 124 24.62 -1.68 -15.02
CA GLN A 124 24.70 -2.65 -16.10
C GLN A 124 23.30 -2.75 -16.72
N PRO A 125 23.08 -2.31 -17.96
CA PRO A 125 21.80 -2.50 -18.63
C PRO A 125 21.38 -3.96 -18.65
N LEU A 126 20.10 -4.24 -18.91
CA LEU A 126 19.63 -5.61 -19.12
C LEU A 126 20.46 -6.28 -20.22
N GLN A 127 20.88 -7.52 -20.00
CA GLN A 127 21.60 -8.31 -21.02
C GLN A 127 20.64 -8.91 -22.05
N GLY A 128 19.40 -9.21 -21.61
CA GLY A 128 18.27 -9.52 -22.46
C GLY A 128 17.40 -8.29 -22.68
N ASP A 129 16.35 -8.47 -23.47
CA ASP A 129 15.43 -7.38 -23.79
C ASP A 129 14.30 -7.29 -22.76
N VAL A 130 13.46 -6.25 -22.90
CA VAL A 130 12.09 -6.23 -22.38
C VAL A 130 11.18 -6.79 -23.47
N TYR A 131 10.45 -7.86 -23.18
CA TYR A 131 9.64 -8.60 -24.16
C TYR A 131 8.16 -8.38 -23.95
N ALA A 132 7.44 -7.95 -25.00
CA ALA A 132 5.98 -7.99 -25.01
C ALA A 132 5.50 -9.42 -25.31
N ALA A 133 4.66 -10.00 -24.49
CA ALA A 133 4.05 -11.31 -24.70
C ALA A 133 2.56 -11.17 -25.05
N TYR A 134 2.13 -11.86 -26.10
CA TYR A 134 0.74 -11.84 -26.59
C TYR A 134 0.42 -13.18 -27.28
N PRO A 135 -0.88 -13.56 -27.41
CA PRO A 135 -1.29 -14.90 -27.89
C PRO A 135 -0.71 -15.29 -29.25
N GLU A 136 -0.57 -14.33 -30.18
CA GLU A 136 -0.07 -14.58 -31.54
C GLU A 136 1.47 -14.53 -31.63
N ARG A 137 2.16 -14.21 -30.54
CA ARG A 137 3.62 -14.21 -30.53
C ARG A 137 4.12 -15.63 -30.73
N PRO A 138 5.02 -15.85 -31.70
CA PRO A 138 5.67 -17.15 -31.85
C PRO A 138 6.41 -17.56 -30.57
N ASP A 139 6.67 -18.85 -30.43
CA ASP A 139 7.44 -19.43 -29.33
C ASP A 139 8.93 -19.00 -29.32
N ASP A 140 9.18 -17.69 -29.31
CA ASP A 140 10.51 -17.08 -29.31
C ASP A 140 10.86 -16.33 -28.01
N LEU A 141 9.95 -16.34 -27.03
CA LEU A 141 10.24 -15.76 -25.72
C LEU A 141 11.33 -16.57 -25.00
N PRO A 142 12.32 -15.90 -24.39
CA PRO A 142 13.37 -16.61 -23.66
C PRO A 142 12.78 -17.33 -22.43
N GLY A 143 13.33 -18.49 -22.09
CA GLY A 143 12.93 -19.23 -20.90
C GLY A 143 13.67 -18.77 -19.65
N CYS A 144 12.98 -18.72 -18.53
CA CYS A 144 13.58 -18.46 -17.23
C CYS A 144 13.84 -19.78 -16.49
N GLY A 145 14.96 -20.43 -16.82
CA GLY A 145 15.28 -21.76 -16.31
C GLY A 145 14.71 -22.90 -17.16
N GLU A 146 13.67 -22.66 -17.91
CA GLU A 146 13.11 -23.54 -18.92
C GLU A 146 13.60 -23.15 -20.33
N PRO A 147 13.47 -23.99 -21.35
CA PRO A 147 13.94 -23.68 -22.69
C PRO A 147 13.30 -22.43 -23.30
N ARG A 148 12.07 -22.12 -22.94
CA ARG A 148 11.31 -20.96 -23.39
C ARG A 148 10.11 -20.70 -22.46
N THR A 149 9.63 -19.47 -22.45
CA THR A 149 8.39 -19.06 -21.77
C THR A 149 7.22 -19.11 -22.75
N SER A 150 6.08 -19.63 -22.36
CA SER A 150 4.83 -19.56 -23.12
C SER A 150 4.04 -18.30 -22.77
N TYR A 151 3.11 -17.89 -23.65
CA TYR A 151 2.19 -16.80 -23.33
C TYR A 151 1.32 -17.12 -22.11
N ASP A 152 0.85 -18.36 -21.96
CA ASP A 152 0.05 -18.78 -20.81
C ASP A 152 0.80 -18.62 -19.47
N ASP A 153 2.12 -18.84 -19.46
CA ASP A 153 2.96 -18.59 -18.28
C ASP A 153 3.01 -17.09 -17.95
N VAL A 154 3.19 -16.22 -18.96
CA VAL A 154 3.26 -14.77 -18.78
C VAL A 154 1.91 -14.23 -18.28
N GLN A 155 0.80 -14.68 -18.87
CA GLN A 155 -0.54 -14.25 -18.45
C GLN A 155 -0.82 -14.58 -16.97
N GLN A 156 -0.25 -15.67 -16.45
CA GLN A 156 -0.39 -16.03 -15.05
C GLN A 156 0.36 -15.07 -14.09
N PHE A 157 1.52 -14.56 -14.53
CA PHE A 157 2.39 -13.71 -13.71
C PHE A 157 2.24 -12.21 -14.02
N VAL A 158 1.48 -11.85 -15.05
CA VAL A 158 1.27 -10.47 -15.53
C VAL A 158 2.55 -9.84 -16.10
N ALA A 159 3.63 -9.83 -15.35
CA ALA A 159 4.99 -9.47 -15.75
C ALA A 159 5.97 -10.21 -14.84
N PHE A 160 7.22 -10.34 -15.26
CA PHE A 160 8.30 -10.83 -14.41
C PHE A 160 9.68 -10.44 -14.93
N TYR A 161 10.63 -10.27 -14.01
CA TYR A 161 12.04 -10.21 -14.28
C TYR A 161 12.67 -11.59 -14.13
N CYS A 162 13.47 -12.01 -15.10
CA CYS A 162 14.23 -13.26 -15.05
C CYS A 162 15.72 -13.01 -14.78
N GLY A 163 16.18 -13.29 -13.56
CA GLY A 163 17.58 -13.13 -13.19
C GLY A 163 18.55 -14.06 -13.93
N LEU A 164 18.11 -15.25 -14.41
CA LEU A 164 18.95 -16.17 -15.14
C LEU A 164 19.29 -15.69 -16.55
N GLY A 165 18.40 -14.95 -17.18
CA GLY A 165 18.58 -14.41 -18.54
C GLY A 165 18.71 -12.89 -18.56
N ASP A 166 18.54 -12.25 -17.41
CA ASP A 166 18.59 -10.80 -17.21
C ASP A 166 17.68 -10.05 -18.18
N PHE A 167 16.40 -10.47 -18.22
CA PHE A 167 15.37 -9.93 -19.11
C PHE A 167 14.05 -9.74 -18.36
N ILE A 168 13.17 -8.92 -18.94
CA ILE A 168 11.80 -8.71 -18.45
C ILE A 168 10.81 -9.21 -19.51
N VAL A 169 9.70 -9.82 -19.08
CA VAL A 169 8.56 -10.16 -19.94
C VAL A 169 7.30 -9.57 -19.32
N TYR A 170 6.43 -8.97 -20.14
CA TYR A 170 5.12 -8.45 -19.68
C TYR A 170 3.99 -8.94 -20.59
N ASP A 171 2.80 -9.09 -20.00
CA ASP A 171 1.57 -9.45 -20.73
C ASP A 171 1.07 -8.26 -21.55
N ASP A 172 1.05 -8.42 -22.89
CA ASP A 172 0.51 -7.47 -23.85
C ASP A 172 -0.73 -8.03 -24.60
N GLY A 173 -1.33 -9.07 -24.03
CA GLY A 173 -2.57 -9.63 -24.56
C GLY A 173 -3.75 -8.67 -24.41
N GLU A 174 -4.65 -8.67 -25.40
CA GLU A 174 -5.84 -7.77 -25.41
C GLU A 174 -6.78 -8.00 -24.22
N ASP A 175 -6.88 -9.25 -23.75
CA ASP A 175 -7.70 -9.65 -22.59
C ASP A 175 -6.84 -9.77 -21.30
N GLY A 176 -5.61 -9.25 -21.29
CA GLY A 176 -4.69 -9.30 -20.15
C GLY A 176 -4.96 -8.22 -19.12
N LEU A 177 -4.52 -8.45 -17.87
CA LEU A 177 -4.70 -7.48 -16.78
C LEU A 177 -4.06 -6.12 -17.10
N LEU A 178 -2.88 -6.07 -17.71
CA LEU A 178 -2.21 -4.81 -18.02
C LEU A 178 -2.96 -4.01 -19.10
N ALA A 179 -3.54 -4.68 -20.10
CA ALA A 179 -4.38 -4.03 -21.09
C ALA A 179 -5.65 -3.45 -20.44
N ASP A 180 -6.31 -4.22 -19.58
CA ASP A 180 -7.48 -3.75 -18.82
C ASP A 180 -7.14 -2.53 -17.94
N LEU A 181 -6.00 -2.55 -17.27
CA LEU A 181 -5.52 -1.42 -16.46
C LEU A 181 -5.22 -0.19 -17.32
N ALA A 182 -4.55 -0.37 -18.46
CA ALA A 182 -4.23 0.74 -19.36
C ALA A 182 -5.49 1.35 -19.98
N ASP A 183 -6.45 0.54 -20.39
CA ASP A 183 -7.70 0.99 -21.00
C ASP A 183 -8.60 1.77 -20.00
N ASN A 184 -8.59 1.36 -18.74
CA ASN A 184 -9.43 1.97 -17.71
C ASN A 184 -8.75 3.11 -16.94
N LEU A 185 -7.43 3.04 -16.73
CA LEU A 185 -6.69 3.91 -15.84
C LEU A 185 -5.52 4.65 -16.53
N GLY A 186 -5.15 4.23 -17.74
CA GLY A 186 -4.08 4.84 -18.51
C GLY A 186 -2.76 4.06 -18.50
N ALA A 187 -1.90 4.37 -19.46
CA ALA A 187 -0.64 3.68 -19.72
C ALA A 187 0.38 3.75 -18.56
N ALA A 188 0.25 4.73 -17.68
CA ALA A 188 1.10 4.89 -16.49
C ALA A 188 1.12 3.62 -15.63
N THR A 189 0.00 2.88 -15.55
CA THR A 189 -0.14 1.63 -14.79
C THR A 189 0.84 0.56 -15.27
N ILE A 190 0.95 0.36 -16.59
CA ILE A 190 1.93 -0.59 -17.16
C ILE A 190 3.35 -0.10 -16.91
N GLY A 191 3.60 1.20 -17.08
CA GLY A 191 4.91 1.79 -16.81
C GLY A 191 5.40 1.55 -15.38
N ILE A 192 4.50 1.63 -14.40
CA ILE A 192 4.79 1.37 -12.98
C ILE A 192 5.11 -0.12 -12.75
N VAL A 193 4.36 -1.04 -13.39
CA VAL A 193 4.67 -2.48 -13.34
C VAL A 193 6.05 -2.76 -13.95
N LEU A 194 6.39 -2.17 -15.09
CA LEU A 194 7.74 -2.32 -15.67
C LEU A 194 8.83 -1.73 -14.76
N ALA A 195 8.56 -0.60 -14.10
CA ALA A 195 9.50 -0.02 -13.14
C ALA A 195 9.72 -0.92 -11.91
N HIS A 196 8.69 -1.67 -11.47
CA HIS A 196 8.81 -2.70 -10.44
C HIS A 196 9.73 -3.84 -10.92
N GLU A 197 9.55 -4.35 -12.13
CA GLU A 197 10.42 -5.40 -12.69
C GLU A 197 11.88 -4.92 -12.85
N TYR A 198 12.09 -3.63 -13.18
CA TYR A 198 13.42 -3.02 -13.11
C TYR A 198 13.96 -2.99 -11.68
N GLY A 199 13.10 -2.87 -10.65
CA GLY A 199 13.47 -3.01 -9.25
C GLY A 199 14.17 -4.35 -8.98
N HIS A 200 13.64 -5.45 -9.51
CA HIS A 200 14.29 -6.76 -9.42
C HIS A 200 15.62 -6.82 -10.17
N ALA A 201 15.74 -6.15 -11.33
CA ALA A 201 17.00 -6.03 -12.03
C ALA A 201 18.06 -5.26 -11.20
N ILE A 202 17.66 -4.25 -10.44
CA ILE A 202 18.52 -3.53 -9.50
C ILE A 202 18.95 -4.44 -8.36
N GLN A 203 18.06 -5.23 -7.82
CA GLN A 203 18.32 -6.20 -6.76
C GLN A 203 19.31 -7.27 -7.20
N GLN A 204 19.19 -7.76 -8.44
CA GLN A 204 20.17 -8.69 -9.02
C GLN A 204 21.57 -8.07 -9.05
N ARG A 205 21.69 -6.81 -9.48
CA ARG A 205 22.97 -6.09 -9.60
C ARG A 205 23.57 -5.71 -8.25
N SER A 206 22.75 -5.40 -7.28
CA SER A 206 23.17 -5.09 -5.91
C SER A 206 23.44 -6.33 -5.05
N GLY A 207 23.13 -7.54 -5.55
CA GLY A 207 23.30 -8.81 -4.84
C GLY A 207 22.22 -9.08 -3.78
N VAL A 208 21.12 -8.36 -3.80
CA VAL A 208 19.97 -8.57 -2.89
C VAL A 208 19.31 -9.91 -3.19
N LEU A 209 19.12 -10.28 -4.47
CA LEU A 209 18.50 -11.56 -4.85
C LEU A 209 19.35 -12.79 -4.48
N ASP A 210 20.64 -12.60 -4.23
CA ASP A 210 21.52 -13.67 -3.74
C ASP A 210 21.40 -13.91 -2.22
N GLN A 211 20.70 -13.02 -1.51
CA GLN A 211 20.42 -13.13 -0.08
C GLN A 211 19.15 -13.95 0.12
N ASN A 212 19.16 -14.88 1.04
CA ASN A 212 17.97 -15.70 1.34
C ASN A 212 16.95 -14.92 2.18
N LEU A 213 16.37 -13.87 1.60
CA LEU A 213 15.36 -13.01 2.22
C LEU A 213 13.94 -13.55 1.96
N PRO A 214 12.97 -13.22 2.81
CA PRO A 214 11.56 -13.42 2.45
C PRO A 214 11.21 -12.67 1.16
N THR A 215 10.44 -13.28 0.27
CA THR A 215 10.06 -12.66 -1.02
C THR A 215 9.40 -11.29 -0.80
N VAL A 216 8.48 -11.18 0.16
CA VAL A 216 7.80 -9.91 0.48
C VAL A 216 8.77 -8.75 0.76
N THR A 217 9.97 -9.02 1.29
CA THR A 217 10.99 -7.96 1.53
C THR A 217 11.60 -7.47 0.23
N THR A 218 11.86 -8.37 -0.72
CA THR A 218 12.35 -7.99 -2.04
C THR A 218 11.27 -7.30 -2.87
N GLU A 219 10.01 -7.73 -2.73
CA GLU A 219 8.87 -7.09 -3.37
C GLU A 219 8.66 -5.65 -2.88
N GLN A 220 8.69 -5.41 -1.56
CA GLN A 220 8.63 -4.06 -1.01
C GLN A 220 9.74 -3.15 -1.58
N GLN A 221 10.94 -3.66 -1.74
CA GLN A 221 12.02 -2.86 -2.32
C GLN A 221 11.80 -2.58 -3.80
N ALA A 222 11.26 -3.52 -4.58
CA ALA A 222 10.95 -3.33 -5.99
C ALA A 222 9.80 -2.32 -6.17
N ASP A 223 8.73 -2.42 -5.37
CA ASP A 223 7.64 -1.44 -5.34
C ASP A 223 8.14 -0.04 -4.97
N CYS A 224 9.05 0.06 -4.01
CA CYS A 224 9.69 1.33 -3.64
C CYS A 224 10.47 1.94 -4.81
N PHE A 225 11.26 1.16 -5.53
CA PHE A 225 11.97 1.66 -6.72
C PHE A 225 11.02 2.10 -7.82
N ALA A 226 9.89 1.40 -8.02
CA ALA A 226 8.83 1.84 -8.91
C ALA A 226 8.23 3.17 -8.47
N GLY A 227 7.97 3.35 -7.17
CA GLY A 227 7.52 4.60 -6.57
C GLY A 227 8.51 5.75 -6.78
N ALA A 228 9.80 5.50 -6.57
CA ALA A 228 10.84 6.50 -6.77
C ALA A 228 10.92 7.00 -8.22
N TRP A 229 10.76 6.08 -9.21
CA TRP A 229 10.65 6.46 -10.60
C TRP A 229 9.36 7.23 -10.90
N ALA A 230 8.22 6.79 -10.37
CA ALA A 230 6.94 7.48 -10.54
C ALA A 230 6.97 8.90 -9.95
N GLY A 231 7.59 9.09 -8.78
CA GLY A 231 7.80 10.41 -8.17
C GLY A 231 8.64 11.33 -9.07
N ARG A 232 9.67 10.79 -9.72
CA ARG A 232 10.46 11.50 -10.71
C ARG A 232 9.62 11.89 -11.94
N ALA A 233 8.77 10.98 -12.44
CA ALA A 233 7.86 11.25 -13.55
C ALA A 233 6.82 12.32 -13.18
N ALA A 234 6.30 12.32 -11.96
CA ALA A 234 5.39 13.34 -11.45
C ALA A 234 6.04 14.73 -11.36
N ARG A 235 7.34 14.80 -11.07
CA ARG A 235 8.13 16.05 -11.11
C ARG A 235 8.57 16.49 -12.51
N ASN A 236 8.19 15.73 -13.56
CA ASN A 236 8.58 15.97 -14.96
C ASN A 236 10.10 15.97 -15.20
N GLU A 237 10.82 15.09 -14.54
CA GLU A 237 12.29 15.00 -14.58
C GLU A 237 12.80 13.94 -15.58
N GLY A 238 11.93 13.32 -16.36
CA GLY A 238 12.21 12.22 -17.26
C GLY A 238 11.67 12.35 -18.68
N ALA A 239 11.73 11.24 -19.43
CA ALA A 239 11.11 11.15 -20.75
C ALA A 239 9.58 10.99 -20.66
N VAL A 240 9.08 10.53 -19.53
CA VAL A 240 7.65 10.42 -19.24
C VAL A 240 7.28 11.39 -18.13
N SER A 241 6.01 11.81 -18.11
CA SER A 241 5.48 12.69 -17.08
C SER A 241 4.15 12.13 -16.57
N PHE A 242 3.93 12.24 -15.25
CA PHE A 242 2.71 11.80 -14.59
C PHE A 242 1.91 12.98 -14.07
N THR A 243 0.61 12.90 -14.23
CA THR A 243 -0.37 13.75 -13.56
C THR A 243 -0.77 13.11 -12.22
N ASP A 244 -1.48 13.85 -11.35
CA ASP A 244 -2.05 13.28 -10.13
C ASP A 244 -2.97 12.09 -10.40
N ALA A 245 -3.68 12.11 -11.55
CA ALA A 245 -4.51 10.98 -11.98
C ALA A 245 -3.68 9.74 -12.34
N ASP A 246 -2.52 9.92 -12.98
CA ASP A 246 -1.60 8.82 -13.30
C ASP A 246 -0.99 8.21 -12.03
N VAL A 247 -0.67 9.05 -11.03
CA VAL A 247 -0.20 8.58 -9.72
C VAL A 247 -1.29 7.79 -9.01
N GLY A 248 -2.52 8.32 -8.96
CA GLY A 248 -3.68 7.61 -8.41
C GLY A 248 -3.94 6.27 -9.11
N ALA A 249 -3.82 6.22 -10.44
CA ALA A 249 -3.92 5.00 -11.23
C ALA A 249 -2.81 3.99 -10.85
N GLY A 250 -1.60 4.46 -10.58
CA GLY A 250 -0.49 3.63 -10.10
C GLY A 250 -0.79 2.97 -8.77
N LEU A 251 -1.39 3.68 -7.82
CA LEU A 251 -1.81 3.12 -6.54
C LEU A 251 -2.86 2.01 -6.73
N ILE A 252 -3.81 2.20 -7.65
CA ILE A 252 -4.79 1.17 -8.00
C ILE A 252 -4.08 -0.04 -8.62
N ALA A 253 -3.12 0.17 -9.51
CA ALA A 253 -2.36 -0.92 -10.11
C ALA A 253 -1.66 -1.78 -9.04
N MET A 254 -1.04 -1.17 -8.03
CA MET A 254 -0.42 -1.90 -6.91
C MET A 254 -1.46 -2.74 -6.14
N LEU A 255 -2.68 -2.23 -5.97
CA LEU A 255 -3.77 -2.99 -5.35
C LEU A 255 -4.23 -4.18 -6.20
N GLU A 256 -4.25 -4.05 -7.54
CA GLU A 256 -4.71 -5.13 -8.44
C GLU A 256 -3.69 -6.27 -8.59
N VAL A 257 -2.40 -5.96 -8.45
CA VAL A 257 -1.32 -6.97 -8.56
C VAL A 257 -0.84 -7.50 -7.20
N ARG A 258 -1.62 -7.29 -6.14
CA ARG A 258 -1.33 -7.83 -4.80
C ARG A 258 -1.59 -9.33 -4.70
N ASP A 259 -1.10 -9.91 -3.61
CA ASP A 259 -1.48 -11.27 -3.23
C ASP A 259 -2.99 -11.39 -2.96
N PRO A 260 -3.57 -12.55 -3.23
CA PRO A 260 -4.93 -12.84 -2.78
C PRO A 260 -5.07 -12.67 -1.26
N VAL A 261 -6.19 -12.08 -0.84
CA VAL A 261 -6.55 -11.94 0.57
C VAL A 261 -6.56 -13.32 1.24
N GLY A 262 -5.93 -13.42 2.41
CA GLY A 262 -5.81 -14.65 3.17
C GLY A 262 -4.55 -15.47 2.88
N LEU A 263 -3.73 -15.10 1.88
CA LEU A 263 -2.43 -15.71 1.65
C LEU A 263 -1.43 -15.26 2.73
N ASP A 264 -0.60 -16.20 3.19
CA ASP A 264 0.50 -15.86 4.10
C ASP A 264 1.54 -15.00 3.36
N GLN A 265 1.76 -13.77 3.83
CA GLN A 265 2.72 -12.83 3.23
C GLN A 265 4.16 -13.35 3.20
N PHE A 266 4.49 -14.36 4.01
CA PHE A 266 5.79 -15.03 4.02
C PHE A 266 5.83 -16.29 3.15
N SER A 267 4.78 -16.57 2.39
CA SER A 267 4.79 -17.65 1.40
C SER A 267 5.86 -17.41 0.34
N PRO A 268 6.55 -18.44 -0.14
CA PRO A 268 7.47 -18.30 -1.26
C PRO A 268 6.75 -17.72 -2.49
N GLY A 269 7.27 -16.65 -3.03
CA GLY A 269 6.66 -15.93 -4.16
C GLY A 269 5.51 -15.00 -3.76
N GLY A 270 5.30 -14.75 -2.45
CA GLY A 270 4.33 -13.76 -2.00
C GLY A 270 4.80 -12.33 -2.24
N HIS A 271 3.88 -11.46 -2.70
CA HIS A 271 4.13 -10.05 -3.01
C HIS A 271 3.71 -9.10 -1.86
N GLY A 272 2.90 -9.59 -0.94
CA GLY A 272 2.33 -8.80 0.15
C GLY A 272 0.89 -8.34 -0.09
N SER A 273 0.29 -7.71 0.92
CA SER A 273 -1.03 -7.10 0.84
C SER A 273 -1.00 -5.85 -0.06
N GLY A 274 -2.16 -5.39 -0.50
CA GLY A 274 -2.25 -4.13 -1.23
C GLY A 274 -1.74 -2.95 -0.40
N PHE A 275 -2.02 -2.94 0.89
CA PHE A 275 -1.50 -1.92 1.81
C PHE A 275 0.03 -1.91 1.88
N ASP A 276 0.67 -3.09 1.99
CA ASP A 276 2.12 -3.20 2.04
C ASP A 276 2.77 -2.70 0.76
N ARG A 277 2.22 -3.07 -0.40
CA ARG A 277 2.70 -2.65 -1.72
C ARG A 277 2.55 -1.15 -1.96
N VAL A 278 1.36 -0.60 -1.64
CA VAL A 278 1.09 0.83 -1.76
C VAL A 278 2.01 1.63 -0.83
N GLY A 279 2.19 1.20 0.42
CA GLY A 279 3.10 1.86 1.36
C GLY A 279 4.55 1.86 0.88
N ALA A 280 5.01 0.76 0.27
CA ALA A 280 6.36 0.69 -0.30
C ALA A 280 6.52 1.63 -1.51
N PHE A 281 5.52 1.67 -2.41
CA PHE A 281 5.49 2.59 -3.52
C PHE A 281 5.52 4.06 -3.04
N GLN A 282 4.70 4.41 -2.02
CA GLN A 282 4.66 5.76 -1.46
C GLN A 282 6.00 6.17 -0.83
N ALA A 283 6.65 5.28 -0.08
CA ALA A 283 7.98 5.53 0.48
C ALA A 283 9.00 5.88 -0.63
N GLY A 284 8.97 5.16 -1.74
CA GLY A 284 9.81 5.46 -2.90
C GLY A 284 9.46 6.81 -3.56
N PHE A 285 8.18 7.07 -3.74
CA PHE A 285 7.67 8.28 -4.39
C PHE A 285 8.08 9.55 -3.63
N VAL A 286 7.99 9.52 -2.29
CA VAL A 286 8.27 10.67 -1.42
C VAL A 286 9.76 10.78 -1.11
N GLU A 287 10.40 9.67 -0.71
CA GLU A 287 11.76 9.67 -0.18
C GLU A 287 12.84 9.28 -1.20
N GLY A 288 12.42 8.79 -2.37
CA GLY A 288 13.32 8.48 -3.48
C GLY A 288 14.12 7.18 -3.34
N PRO A 289 15.02 6.91 -4.32
CA PRO A 289 15.68 5.61 -4.45
C PRO A 289 16.69 5.29 -3.35
N ILE A 290 17.16 6.30 -2.59
CA ILE A 290 18.05 6.09 -1.44
C ILE A 290 17.30 5.38 -0.32
N ARG A 291 16.06 5.80 -0.01
CA ARG A 291 15.20 5.10 0.96
C ARG A 291 14.98 3.65 0.54
N CYS A 292 14.69 3.43 -0.74
CA CYS A 292 14.46 2.09 -1.27
C CYS A 292 15.67 1.17 -1.08
N SER A 293 16.88 1.67 -1.28
CA SER A 293 18.09 0.87 -1.06
C SER A 293 18.26 0.44 0.40
N GLY A 294 17.73 1.22 1.34
CA GLY A 294 17.79 0.94 2.78
C GLY A 294 16.73 -0.07 3.26
N LEU A 295 15.70 -0.38 2.48
CA LEU A 295 14.60 -1.25 2.91
C LEU A 295 15.02 -2.69 3.25
N ILE A 296 16.15 -3.16 2.77
CA ILE A 296 16.68 -4.48 3.13
C ILE A 296 17.14 -4.53 4.58
N ASP A 297 17.72 -3.45 5.07
CA ASP A 297 18.20 -3.33 6.45
C ASP A 297 17.14 -2.76 7.40
N ASP A 298 16.23 -1.95 6.88
CA ASP A 298 15.15 -1.29 7.62
C ASP A 298 13.82 -1.40 6.83
N PRO A 299 13.22 -2.61 6.77
CA PRO A 299 12.01 -2.88 6.01
C PRO A 299 10.81 -2.12 6.58
N LEU A 300 9.85 -1.80 5.71
CA LEU A 300 8.58 -1.28 6.16
C LEU A 300 7.81 -2.36 6.93
N PRO A 301 7.02 -1.95 7.93
CA PRO A 301 6.18 -2.89 8.66
C PRO A 301 5.14 -3.52 7.73
N LEU A 302 4.89 -4.81 7.94
CA LEU A 302 3.90 -5.58 7.20
C LEU A 302 2.60 -5.69 8.00
N VAL A 303 1.48 -5.67 7.30
CA VAL A 303 0.18 -5.98 7.91
C VAL A 303 -0.20 -7.44 7.71
N PRO A 304 -0.91 -8.07 8.68
CA PRO A 304 -1.33 -9.46 8.52
C PRO A 304 -2.30 -9.63 7.36
N ASN A 305 -2.02 -10.59 6.47
CA ASN A 305 -2.87 -10.96 5.34
C ASN A 305 -3.58 -12.32 5.53
N GLN A 306 -3.47 -12.93 6.70
CA GLN A 306 -4.14 -14.19 7.02
C GLN A 306 -5.43 -13.94 7.79
N PHE A 307 -6.49 -14.68 7.45
CA PHE A 307 -7.76 -14.61 8.18
C PHE A 307 -7.58 -15.02 9.63
N ASN A 308 -8.28 -14.33 10.52
CA ASN A 308 -8.19 -14.55 11.96
C ASN A 308 -8.78 -15.90 12.40
N ASP A 309 -9.84 -16.33 11.72
CA ASP A 309 -10.51 -17.61 11.95
C ASP A 309 -11.32 -18.07 10.72
N PHE A 310 -11.98 -19.23 10.83
CA PHE A 310 -12.74 -19.79 9.72
C PHE A 310 -14.01 -18.97 9.37
N ALA A 311 -14.63 -18.29 10.33
CA ALA A 311 -15.79 -17.46 10.06
C ALA A 311 -15.38 -16.19 9.30
N ASP A 312 -14.26 -15.60 9.65
CA ASP A 312 -13.62 -14.50 8.96
C ASP A 312 -13.32 -14.87 7.49
N GLN A 313 -12.72 -16.03 7.28
CA GLN A 313 -12.47 -16.58 5.94
C GLN A 313 -13.74 -16.81 5.12
N GLN A 314 -14.82 -17.34 5.75
CA GLN A 314 -16.07 -17.60 5.05
C GLN A 314 -16.78 -16.33 4.57
N ASN A 315 -16.53 -15.22 5.22
CA ASN A 315 -17.11 -13.91 4.89
C ASN A 315 -16.11 -13.01 4.15
N GLU A 316 -14.99 -13.57 3.68
CA GLU A 316 -13.94 -12.83 2.97
C GLU A 316 -13.42 -11.62 3.76
N GLY A 317 -13.39 -11.72 5.10
CA GLY A 317 -13.03 -10.64 6.01
C GLY A 317 -14.20 -9.76 6.46
N ASN A 318 -15.27 -9.70 5.69
CA ASN A 318 -16.34 -8.71 5.88
C ASN A 318 -17.30 -9.06 7.02
N ALA A 319 -17.60 -8.07 7.86
CA ALA A 319 -18.69 -8.15 8.84
C ALA A 319 -20.04 -7.89 8.16
N PRO A 320 -21.13 -8.53 8.61
CA PRO A 320 -22.46 -8.27 8.05
C PRO A 320 -22.87 -6.80 8.22
N PHE A 321 -23.43 -6.21 7.17
CA PHE A 321 -24.00 -4.86 7.25
C PHE A 321 -25.19 -4.83 8.20
N GLY A 322 -25.16 -3.95 9.21
CA GLY A 322 -26.25 -3.77 10.16
C GLY A 322 -25.80 -3.13 11.48
N TYR A 323 -26.73 -3.05 12.43
CA TYR A 323 -26.59 -2.28 13.67
C TYR A 323 -26.66 -3.14 14.95
N ASP A 324 -26.82 -4.45 14.83
CA ASP A 324 -26.91 -5.34 15.99
C ASP A 324 -25.53 -5.49 16.67
N ALA A 325 -25.48 -5.16 17.95
CA ALA A 325 -24.25 -5.31 18.74
C ALA A 325 -23.90 -6.78 19.05
N GLY A 326 -24.73 -7.72 18.68
CA GLY A 326 -24.52 -9.15 18.94
C GLY A 326 -24.57 -9.51 20.41
N GLU A 327 -24.15 -10.74 20.71
CA GLU A 327 -24.08 -11.24 22.09
C GLU A 327 -22.68 -11.02 22.70
N PRO A 328 -22.58 -10.60 23.97
CA PRO A 328 -21.29 -10.41 24.63
C PRO A 328 -20.41 -11.65 24.55
N GLY A 329 -19.21 -11.52 23.99
CA GLY A 329 -18.23 -12.61 23.84
C GLY A 329 -18.49 -13.55 22.66
N VAL A 330 -19.48 -13.26 21.82
CA VAL A 330 -19.75 -13.97 20.58
C VAL A 330 -19.45 -13.04 19.41
N ARG A 331 -18.74 -13.53 18.42
CA ARG A 331 -18.42 -12.78 17.19
C ARG A 331 -19.59 -12.82 16.20
N ASN A 332 -20.72 -12.20 16.57
CA ASN A 332 -21.94 -12.16 15.79
C ASN A 332 -22.55 -10.75 15.71
N ALA A 333 -21.78 -9.73 16.08
CA ALA A 333 -22.19 -8.35 15.90
C ALA A 333 -22.16 -7.97 14.41
N GLU A 334 -23.10 -7.12 14.02
CA GLU A 334 -23.09 -6.48 12.71
C GLU A 334 -22.15 -5.26 12.71
N LEU A 335 -21.75 -4.79 11.54
CA LEU A 335 -20.71 -3.79 11.34
C LEU A 335 -20.81 -2.59 12.30
N PHE A 336 -21.93 -1.88 12.29
CA PHE A 336 -22.06 -0.67 13.11
C PHE A 336 -22.29 -0.98 14.60
N GLY A 337 -22.72 -2.20 14.90
CA GLY A 337 -22.90 -2.68 16.27
C GLY A 337 -21.61 -2.82 17.06
N PHE A 338 -20.46 -3.08 16.38
CA PHE A 338 -19.15 -3.10 17.03
C PHE A 338 -18.29 -1.88 16.69
N LEU A 339 -18.37 -1.34 15.48
CA LEU A 339 -17.54 -0.24 15.01
C LEU A 339 -17.73 1.03 15.85
N VAL A 340 -18.99 1.43 16.08
CA VAL A 340 -19.32 2.66 16.84
C VAL A 340 -18.85 2.59 18.30
N PRO A 341 -19.11 1.51 19.06
CA PRO A 341 -18.54 1.38 20.40
C PRO A 341 -17.01 1.37 20.43
N ASP A 342 -16.35 0.75 19.44
CA ASP A 342 -14.90 0.70 19.37
C ASP A 342 -14.28 2.07 19.12
N LEU A 343 -14.81 2.85 18.17
CA LEU A 343 -14.38 4.22 17.92
C LEU A 343 -14.55 5.10 19.16
N ASN A 344 -15.67 4.99 19.86
CA ASN A 344 -15.90 5.74 21.12
C ASN A 344 -14.92 5.31 22.22
N LEU A 345 -14.60 4.01 22.32
CA LEU A 345 -13.61 3.50 23.26
C LEU A 345 -12.21 4.06 22.94
N PHE A 346 -11.83 4.07 21.68
CA PHE A 346 -10.54 4.60 21.25
C PHE A 346 -10.37 6.06 21.69
N TRP A 347 -11.29 6.93 21.31
CA TRP A 347 -11.17 8.36 21.58
C TRP A 347 -11.40 8.72 23.04
N GLY A 348 -12.38 8.09 23.69
CA GLY A 348 -12.76 8.40 25.07
C GLY A 348 -11.89 7.75 26.13
N VAL A 349 -11.27 6.59 25.84
CA VAL A 349 -10.53 5.81 26.84
C VAL A 349 -9.06 5.66 26.47
N ASP A 350 -8.74 5.23 25.25
CA ASP A 350 -7.35 4.95 24.89
C ASP A 350 -6.57 6.23 24.64
N VAL A 351 -7.12 7.14 23.85
CA VAL A 351 -6.57 8.50 23.67
C VAL A 351 -6.92 9.40 24.85
N ALA A 352 -8.04 9.12 25.51
CA ALA A 352 -8.52 9.81 26.69
C ALA A 352 -8.68 11.33 26.49
N ILE A 353 -9.31 11.74 25.39
CA ILE A 353 -9.56 13.16 25.09
C ILE A 353 -10.34 13.81 26.22
N PRO A 354 -9.84 14.91 26.83
CA PRO A 354 -10.55 15.59 27.90
C PRO A 354 -11.93 16.11 27.46
N GLY A 355 -12.99 15.68 28.16
CA GLY A 355 -14.35 16.10 27.84
C GLY A 355 -14.98 15.41 26.63
N TRP A 356 -14.39 14.32 26.15
CA TRP A 356 -14.97 13.49 25.11
C TRP A 356 -16.41 13.08 25.47
N THR A 357 -17.30 13.17 24.51
CA THR A 357 -18.65 12.64 24.58
C THR A 357 -18.85 11.66 23.46
N ASP A 358 -19.28 10.45 23.79
CA ASP A 358 -19.52 9.40 22.81
C ASP A 358 -20.44 9.88 21.68
N LEU A 359 -20.08 9.57 20.47
CA LEU A 359 -20.89 9.85 19.30
C LEU A 359 -21.88 8.71 19.05
N THR A 360 -23.00 9.08 18.45
CA THR A 360 -24.02 8.15 17.95
C THR A 360 -24.03 8.14 16.44
N LEU A 361 -24.34 7.00 15.83
CA LEU A 361 -24.54 6.86 14.39
C LEU A 361 -26.04 6.77 14.10
N VAL A 362 -26.55 7.63 13.22
CA VAL A 362 -27.96 7.67 12.85
C VAL A 362 -28.11 7.48 11.34
N PRO A 363 -28.71 6.37 10.89
CA PRO A 363 -28.98 6.19 9.47
C PRO A 363 -30.07 7.13 8.96
N VAL A 364 -29.85 7.69 7.78
CA VAL A 364 -30.80 8.52 7.04
C VAL A 364 -30.90 8.04 5.60
N GLN A 365 -32.03 8.31 4.94
CA GLN A 365 -32.22 7.91 3.55
C GLN A 365 -31.46 8.83 2.57
N GLN A 366 -31.22 10.06 2.97
CA GLN A 366 -30.40 11.04 2.29
C GLN A 366 -29.83 11.99 3.35
N ILE A 367 -28.66 12.57 3.09
CA ILE A 367 -27.99 13.41 4.10
C ILE A 367 -28.77 14.69 4.41
N GLU A 368 -29.61 15.15 3.49
CA GLU A 368 -30.52 16.28 3.66
C GLU A 368 -31.63 16.02 4.69
N ASP A 369 -31.86 14.75 5.06
CA ASP A 369 -32.82 14.39 6.12
C ASP A 369 -32.23 14.58 7.53
N ALA A 370 -30.94 14.86 7.65
CA ALA A 370 -30.31 15.21 8.91
C ALA A 370 -30.85 16.55 9.42
N THR A 371 -31.32 16.57 10.67
CA THR A 371 -31.96 17.74 11.28
C THR A 371 -30.99 18.62 12.07
N CYS A 372 -29.73 18.56 11.76
CA CYS A 372 -28.64 19.23 12.45
C CYS A 372 -28.51 20.70 12.03
N ASP A 373 -28.48 21.64 13.01
CA ASP A 373 -28.31 23.06 12.73
C ASP A 373 -26.89 23.44 12.22
N ASN A 374 -25.89 22.64 12.56
CA ASN A 374 -24.49 22.88 12.23
C ASN A 374 -23.81 21.61 11.64
N LEU A 375 -24.54 20.91 10.79
CA LEU A 375 -23.99 19.75 10.07
C LEU A 375 -22.75 20.20 9.32
N LEU A 376 -21.63 19.55 9.61
CA LEU A 376 -20.41 19.80 8.86
C LEU A 376 -20.60 19.27 7.44
N PRO A 377 -20.04 19.96 6.42
CA PRO A 377 -20.08 19.47 5.07
C PRO A 377 -19.53 18.06 5.09
N GLY A 378 -20.43 17.12 4.94
CA GLY A 378 -20.14 15.71 5.05
C GLY A 378 -19.18 15.28 3.96
N PHE A 379 -18.53 14.20 4.23
CA PHE A 379 -17.84 13.46 3.18
C PHE A 379 -18.86 13.20 2.08
N ARG A 380 -18.53 13.55 0.86
CA ARG A 380 -19.43 13.51 -0.32
C ARG A 380 -20.18 12.19 -0.49
N ASN A 381 -19.74 11.16 0.22
CA ASN A 381 -20.10 9.78 -0.04
C ASN A 381 -20.73 9.06 1.15
N GLY A 382 -21.26 9.74 2.16
CA GLY A 382 -22.13 8.96 3.00
C GLY A 382 -22.20 9.27 4.48
N ALA A 383 -21.29 9.98 5.11
CA ALA A 383 -21.36 10.29 6.54
C ALA A 383 -21.12 11.78 6.81
N ALA A 384 -21.84 12.37 7.76
CA ALA A 384 -21.70 13.78 8.15
C ALA A 384 -21.81 13.93 9.66
N LEU A 385 -20.87 14.69 10.27
CA LEU A 385 -20.86 14.97 11.70
C LEU A 385 -21.76 16.16 12.05
N CYS A 386 -22.60 15.98 13.06
CA CYS A 386 -23.31 17.04 13.76
C CYS A 386 -22.66 17.30 15.12
N PRO A 387 -21.79 18.30 15.27
CA PRO A 387 -21.09 18.55 16.52
C PRO A 387 -22.03 18.95 17.69
N SER A 388 -23.12 19.68 17.40
CA SER A 388 -24.05 20.12 18.43
C SER A 388 -24.84 18.97 19.09
N GLU A 389 -24.95 17.84 18.42
CA GLU A 389 -25.72 16.68 18.88
C GLU A 389 -24.85 15.46 19.20
N ASN A 390 -23.52 15.55 18.99
CA ASN A 390 -22.59 14.40 19.04
C ASN A 390 -23.10 13.23 18.20
N THR A 391 -23.56 13.54 16.98
CA THR A 391 -24.19 12.56 16.08
C THR A 391 -23.51 12.56 14.71
N VAL A 392 -23.25 11.38 14.19
CA VAL A 392 -22.85 11.17 12.80
C VAL A 392 -24.06 10.63 12.05
N TYR A 393 -24.47 11.35 11.02
CA TYR A 393 -25.53 10.91 10.10
C TYR A 393 -24.91 10.09 8.97
N LEU A 394 -25.44 8.89 8.76
CA LEU A 394 -25.02 7.97 7.70
C LEU A 394 -26.06 7.95 6.60
N ASN A 395 -25.67 8.26 5.37
CA ASN A 395 -26.50 8.04 4.19
C ASN A 395 -26.57 6.54 3.89
N GLU A 396 -27.57 5.85 4.46
CA GLU A 396 -27.65 4.40 4.44
C GLU A 396 -27.72 3.79 3.04
N PRO A 397 -28.47 4.34 2.06
CA PRO A 397 -28.43 3.84 0.69
C PRO A 397 -27.05 3.90 0.03
N VAL A 398 -26.30 5.00 0.25
CA VAL A 398 -24.94 5.14 -0.30
C VAL A 398 -23.99 4.18 0.41
N ALA A 399 -24.12 4.04 1.73
CA ALA A 399 -23.31 3.11 2.50
C ALA A 399 -23.56 1.65 2.07
N LEU A 400 -24.82 1.27 1.87
CA LEU A 400 -25.18 -0.08 1.42
C LEU A 400 -24.69 -0.36 0.00
N ASP A 401 -24.77 0.61 -0.90
CA ASP A 401 -24.27 0.49 -2.27
C ASP A 401 -22.74 0.29 -2.26
N LEU A 402 -22.02 1.07 -1.47
CA LEU A 402 -20.58 0.94 -1.32
C LEU A 402 -20.19 -0.43 -0.74
N TYR A 403 -20.86 -0.87 0.33
CA TYR A 403 -20.63 -2.17 0.96
C TYR A 403 -20.86 -3.36 0.02
N GLN A 404 -21.83 -3.26 -0.89
CA GLN A 404 -22.19 -4.35 -1.80
C GLN A 404 -21.29 -4.47 -3.03
N GLN A 405 -20.42 -3.48 -3.27
CA GLN A 405 -19.45 -3.57 -4.36
C GLN A 405 -18.31 -4.51 -3.96
N GLN A 406 -17.97 -5.47 -4.81
CA GLN A 406 -16.98 -6.52 -4.51
C GLN A 406 -15.58 -6.02 -4.13
N THR A 407 -15.24 -4.80 -4.55
CA THR A 407 -13.93 -4.17 -4.28
C THR A 407 -13.94 -3.24 -3.06
N PHE A 408 -15.11 -3.04 -2.44
CA PHE A 408 -15.33 -2.19 -1.28
C PHE A 408 -16.10 -3.00 -0.26
N GLY A 409 -15.56 -3.48 0.75
CA GLY A 409 -16.24 -4.26 1.79
C GLY A 409 -16.72 -3.39 2.95
N ASP A 410 -16.73 -4.00 4.10
CA ASP A 410 -17.18 -3.35 5.33
C ASP A 410 -16.23 -2.25 5.79
N PHE A 411 -14.93 -2.37 5.50
CA PHE A 411 -13.94 -1.41 5.97
C PHE A 411 -13.90 -0.13 5.12
N SER A 412 -14.49 -0.11 3.93
CA SER A 412 -14.81 1.14 3.24
C SER A 412 -15.69 2.05 4.10
N LEU A 413 -16.66 1.44 4.79
CA LEU A 413 -17.52 2.16 5.76
C LEU A 413 -16.77 2.44 7.07
N GLY A 414 -15.93 1.52 7.52
CA GLY A 414 -15.04 1.73 8.65
C GLY A 414 -14.18 2.98 8.49
N TYR A 415 -13.56 3.14 7.32
CA TYR A 415 -12.77 4.31 6.98
C TYR A 415 -13.62 5.60 6.95
N LEU A 416 -14.74 5.62 6.21
CA LEU A 416 -15.62 6.80 6.12
C LEU A 416 -16.16 7.27 7.48
N ILE A 417 -16.56 6.32 8.33
CA ILE A 417 -17.05 6.62 9.67
C ILE A 417 -15.89 7.06 10.56
N GLY A 418 -14.74 6.42 10.46
CA GLY A 418 -13.52 6.81 11.15
C GLY A 418 -13.16 8.27 10.92
N LEU A 419 -13.26 8.78 9.68
CA LEU A 419 -13.03 10.19 9.35
C LEU A 419 -13.97 11.13 10.15
N ALA A 420 -15.24 10.74 10.34
CA ALA A 420 -16.18 11.56 11.10
C ALA A 420 -15.84 11.60 12.61
N TRP A 421 -15.37 10.49 13.18
CA TRP A 421 -14.86 10.45 14.55
C TRP A 421 -13.55 11.21 14.72
N ALA A 422 -12.65 11.14 13.74
CA ALA A 422 -11.41 11.92 13.71
C ALA A 422 -11.71 13.44 13.67
N GLU A 423 -12.69 13.86 12.88
CA GLU A 423 -13.16 15.25 12.83
C GLU A 423 -13.69 15.72 14.20
N ALA A 424 -14.47 14.88 14.86
CA ALA A 424 -14.96 15.17 16.23
C ALA A 424 -13.80 15.25 17.23
N ALA A 425 -12.79 14.39 17.10
CA ALA A 425 -11.60 14.42 17.94
C ALA A 425 -10.81 15.72 17.74
N GLN A 426 -10.60 16.18 16.52
CA GLN A 426 -9.95 17.46 16.25
C GLN A 426 -10.73 18.64 16.86
N ILE A 427 -12.08 18.61 16.80
CA ILE A 427 -12.92 19.64 17.45
C ILE A 427 -12.72 19.61 18.97
N ALA A 428 -12.77 18.43 19.59
CA ALA A 428 -12.62 18.27 21.04
C ALA A 428 -11.22 18.69 21.53
N LEU A 429 -10.19 18.47 20.73
CA LEU A 429 -8.81 18.91 20.99
C LEU A 429 -8.60 20.41 20.72
N GLY A 430 -9.59 21.10 20.14
CA GLY A 430 -9.48 22.52 19.82
C GLY A 430 -8.58 22.83 18.63
N SER A 431 -8.44 21.90 17.69
CA SER A 431 -7.66 22.08 16.48
C SER A 431 -8.08 23.33 15.70
N THR A 432 -7.13 24.12 15.26
CA THR A 432 -7.33 25.31 14.41
C THR A 432 -7.03 25.03 12.94
N ARG A 433 -6.73 23.78 12.58
CA ARG A 433 -6.48 23.36 11.20
C ARG A 433 -7.73 23.54 10.34
N SER A 434 -7.55 23.76 9.06
CA SER A 434 -8.65 23.98 8.12
C SER A 434 -8.28 23.50 6.72
N GLY A 435 -9.27 23.31 5.85
CA GLY A 435 -9.05 22.85 4.48
C GLY A 435 -8.38 21.47 4.44
N GLU A 436 -7.52 21.30 3.49
CA GLU A 436 -6.77 20.04 3.23
C GLU A 436 -5.99 19.55 4.45
N ASP A 437 -5.19 20.40 5.09
CA ASP A 437 -4.43 20.06 6.29
C ASP A 437 -5.32 19.43 7.40
N ARG A 438 -6.55 19.91 7.56
CA ARG A 438 -7.51 19.32 8.48
C ARG A 438 -8.00 17.96 8.02
N GLN A 439 -8.24 17.80 6.73
CA GLN A 439 -8.72 16.53 6.16
C GLN A 439 -7.65 15.45 6.22
N LEU A 440 -6.42 15.77 5.86
CA LEU A 440 -5.30 14.82 5.95
C LEU A 440 -5.03 14.39 7.40
N VAL A 441 -5.21 15.29 8.37
CA VAL A 441 -5.16 14.90 9.79
C VAL A 441 -6.31 13.96 10.15
N ASN A 442 -7.52 14.10 9.58
CA ASN A 442 -8.60 13.12 9.78
C ASN A 442 -8.21 11.75 9.22
N ASP A 443 -7.57 11.69 8.05
CA ASP A 443 -7.08 10.44 7.47
C ASP A 443 -6.04 9.77 8.39
N CYS A 444 -5.05 10.53 8.86
CA CYS A 444 -4.04 10.04 9.78
C CYS A 444 -4.65 9.55 11.11
N LEU A 445 -5.52 10.31 11.71
CA LEU A 445 -6.20 9.94 12.95
C LEU A 445 -7.10 8.70 12.80
N THR A 446 -7.70 8.52 11.61
CA THR A 446 -8.42 7.29 11.26
C THR A 446 -7.45 6.11 11.18
N GLY A 447 -6.30 6.28 10.54
CA GLY A 447 -5.22 5.29 10.53
C GLY A 447 -4.72 4.93 11.94
N ALA A 448 -4.60 5.93 12.82
CA ALA A 448 -4.20 5.71 14.22
C ALA A 448 -5.24 4.86 15.00
N TRP A 449 -6.53 5.07 14.75
CA TRP A 449 -7.57 4.17 15.28
C TRP A 449 -7.41 2.76 14.70
N VAL A 450 -7.26 2.62 13.39
CA VAL A 450 -7.08 1.34 12.69
C VAL A 450 -5.90 0.58 13.28
N ARG A 451 -4.77 1.25 13.52
CA ARG A 451 -3.61 0.66 14.21
C ARG A 451 -4.02 -0.09 15.48
N SER A 452 -4.94 0.46 16.26
CA SER A 452 -5.37 -0.11 17.53
C SER A 452 -6.22 -1.37 17.40
N VAL A 453 -6.77 -1.65 16.23
CA VAL A 453 -7.61 -2.81 15.93
C VAL A 453 -6.96 -3.84 14.99
N ILE A 454 -5.76 -3.56 14.47
CA ILE A 454 -4.96 -4.55 13.74
C ILE A 454 -4.55 -5.69 14.70
N PRO A 455 -4.67 -6.97 14.30
CA PRO A 455 -4.19 -8.08 15.09
C PRO A 455 -2.71 -7.95 15.44
N VAL A 456 -2.35 -8.30 16.68
CA VAL A 456 -0.96 -8.24 17.14
C VAL A 456 -0.08 -9.13 16.28
N ASN A 457 0.94 -8.52 15.65
CA ASN A 457 2.02 -9.23 15.02
C ASN A 457 3.38 -8.70 15.55
N ARG A 458 4.48 -9.30 15.12
CA ARG A 458 5.82 -8.90 15.59
C ARG A 458 6.29 -7.58 14.98
N GLU A 459 5.79 -7.26 13.81
CA GLU A 459 6.21 -6.11 13.00
C GLU A 459 5.54 -4.81 13.48
N LEU A 460 4.29 -4.94 13.96
CA LEU A 460 3.52 -3.81 14.48
C LEU A 460 3.21 -4.02 15.98
N PRO A 461 4.10 -3.60 16.89
CA PRO A 461 3.87 -3.76 18.32
C PRO A 461 2.63 -2.96 18.74
N GLN A 462 1.60 -3.67 19.18
CA GLN A 462 0.32 -3.09 19.57
C GLN A 462 0.00 -3.36 21.03
N PRO A 463 -0.38 -2.36 21.82
CA PRO A 463 -1.14 -2.59 23.04
C PRO A 463 -2.57 -2.97 22.65
N ARG A 464 -2.88 -4.26 22.61
CA ARG A 464 -4.24 -4.72 22.39
C ARG A 464 -5.05 -4.54 23.68
N ASP A 465 -6.11 -3.75 23.62
CA ASP A 465 -7.08 -3.71 24.72
C ASP A 465 -8.04 -4.89 24.56
N GLU A 466 -8.08 -5.77 25.58
CA GLU A 466 -9.00 -6.93 25.59
C GLU A 466 -10.49 -6.54 25.54
N ARG A 467 -10.81 -5.27 25.80
CA ARG A 467 -12.18 -4.75 25.67
C ARG A 467 -12.58 -4.50 24.22
N ARG A 468 -11.63 -4.43 23.30
CA ARG A 468 -11.92 -4.23 21.88
C ARG A 468 -12.45 -5.49 21.25
N THR A 469 -13.54 -5.33 20.54
CA THR A 469 -14.19 -6.40 19.77
C THR A 469 -13.95 -6.26 18.27
N SER A 470 -13.61 -5.07 17.79
CA SER A 470 -13.21 -4.85 16.40
C SER A 470 -11.83 -5.43 16.14
N VAL A 471 -11.67 -6.03 14.99
CA VAL A 471 -10.40 -6.56 14.49
C VAL A 471 -10.39 -6.30 12.99
N VAL A 472 -9.31 -5.70 12.51
CA VAL A 472 -9.08 -5.57 11.06
C VAL A 472 -8.83 -6.96 10.49
N SER A 473 -9.55 -7.29 9.44
CA SER A 473 -9.42 -8.51 8.67
C SER A 473 -8.49 -8.30 7.46
N PRO A 474 -7.95 -9.35 6.87
CA PRO A 474 -7.23 -9.24 5.61
C PRO A 474 -8.12 -8.64 4.52
N GLY A 475 -7.60 -7.63 3.81
CA GLY A 475 -8.35 -6.88 2.79
C GLY A 475 -8.91 -5.55 3.26
N ASP A 476 -9.20 -5.37 4.56
CA ASP A 476 -9.79 -4.15 5.11
C ASP A 476 -8.98 -2.89 4.80
N LEU A 477 -7.67 -2.97 4.91
CA LEU A 477 -6.80 -1.82 4.59
C LEU A 477 -6.79 -1.50 3.09
N ASP A 478 -6.91 -2.50 2.24
CA ASP A 478 -7.04 -2.31 0.79
C ASP A 478 -8.36 -1.61 0.45
N GLU A 479 -9.44 -1.94 1.18
CA GLU A 479 -10.75 -1.28 1.06
C GLU A 479 -10.69 0.19 1.51
N ALA A 480 -9.97 0.48 2.60
CA ALA A 480 -9.73 1.84 3.05
C ALA A 480 -8.98 2.65 1.98
N ILE A 481 -7.91 2.09 1.40
CA ILE A 481 -7.14 2.73 0.32
C ILE A 481 -8.04 3.02 -0.90
N ARG A 482 -8.81 2.03 -1.36
CA ARG A 482 -9.75 2.23 -2.47
C ARG A 482 -10.74 3.34 -2.18
N THR A 483 -11.26 3.38 -0.95
CA THR A 483 -12.19 4.42 -0.52
C THR A 483 -11.51 5.80 -0.52
N ALA A 484 -10.29 5.91 -0.01
CA ALA A 484 -9.51 7.14 -0.03
C ALA A 484 -9.30 7.67 -1.46
N ILE A 485 -9.03 6.76 -2.42
CA ILE A 485 -8.88 7.12 -3.84
C ILE A 485 -10.16 7.74 -4.41
N ILE A 486 -11.33 7.15 -4.10
CA ILE A 486 -12.61 7.62 -4.66
C ILE A 486 -13.02 8.97 -4.08
N ILE A 487 -12.77 9.19 -2.79
CA ILE A 487 -13.17 10.41 -2.12
C ILE A 487 -12.12 11.53 -2.18
N GLY A 488 -10.92 11.23 -2.68
CA GLY A 488 -9.87 12.21 -2.91
C GLY A 488 -10.24 13.24 -3.96
N ASP A 489 -9.58 14.39 -3.91
CA ASP A 489 -9.82 15.46 -4.87
C ASP A 489 -9.28 15.10 -6.25
N SER A 490 -10.13 15.17 -7.25
CA SER A 490 -9.76 15.00 -8.67
C SER A 490 -9.22 16.30 -9.30
N GLY A 491 -8.81 17.27 -8.51
CA GLY A 491 -8.19 18.53 -8.96
C GLY A 491 -9.15 19.60 -9.50
N ASN A 492 -10.47 19.38 -9.45
CA ASN A 492 -11.47 20.28 -10.04
C ASN A 492 -12.49 20.87 -9.06
N ASP A 493 -12.33 20.66 -7.76
CA ASP A 493 -13.33 21.03 -6.76
C ASP A 493 -12.82 22.09 -5.75
N ASP A 494 -13.71 23.00 -5.37
CA ASP A 494 -13.49 24.00 -4.32
C ASP A 494 -13.37 23.38 -2.91
N ASN A 495 -13.56 22.07 -2.75
CA ASN A 495 -13.40 21.33 -1.51
C ASN A 495 -12.05 20.63 -1.50
N VAL A 496 -11.15 21.15 -0.72
CA VAL A 496 -9.79 20.62 -0.57
C VAL A 496 -9.83 19.46 0.42
N LEU A 497 -9.94 18.24 -0.11
CA LEU A 497 -9.93 16.99 0.66
C LEU A 497 -8.56 16.30 0.69
N GLY A 498 -7.63 16.80 -0.10
CA GLY A 498 -6.36 16.15 -0.42
C GLY A 498 -6.47 15.21 -1.63
N SER A 499 -5.39 15.07 -2.36
CA SER A 499 -5.30 14.11 -3.46
C SER A 499 -5.43 12.67 -2.93
N PRO A 500 -5.79 11.69 -3.77
CA PRO A 500 -5.79 10.28 -3.38
C PRO A 500 -4.47 9.85 -2.74
N PHE A 501 -3.35 10.28 -3.29
CA PHE A 501 -2.02 9.96 -2.77
C PHE A 501 -1.83 10.50 -1.34
N GLU A 502 -2.09 11.79 -1.11
CA GLU A 502 -1.89 12.43 0.19
C GLU A 502 -2.80 11.84 1.28
N LYS A 503 -4.04 11.47 0.94
CA LYS A 503 -4.98 10.83 1.86
C LYS A 503 -4.49 9.45 2.29
N ILE A 504 -4.00 8.65 1.34
CA ILE A 504 -3.48 7.31 1.63
C ILE A 504 -2.19 7.43 2.44
N ASP A 505 -1.31 8.37 2.11
CA ASP A 505 -0.06 8.61 2.82
C ASP A 505 -0.34 8.98 4.28
N ALA A 506 -1.22 9.96 4.51
CA ALA A 506 -1.65 10.35 5.85
C ALA A 506 -2.31 9.19 6.62
N PHE A 507 -3.18 8.41 5.98
CA PHE A 507 -3.78 7.23 6.59
C PHE A 507 -2.73 6.19 6.98
N SER A 508 -1.78 5.91 6.09
CA SER A 508 -0.67 4.97 6.31
C SER A 508 0.22 5.41 7.45
N ASP A 509 0.54 6.71 7.54
CA ASP A 509 1.27 7.30 8.67
C ASP A 509 0.57 6.99 10.00
N GLY A 510 -0.75 7.15 10.05
CA GLY A 510 -1.55 6.80 11.22
C GLY A 510 -1.52 5.31 11.56
N VAL A 511 -1.66 4.44 10.55
CA VAL A 511 -1.59 2.98 10.71
C VAL A 511 -0.22 2.54 11.23
N VAL A 512 0.85 3.09 10.70
CA VAL A 512 2.23 2.71 11.06
C VAL A 512 2.71 3.42 12.33
N GLY A 513 2.52 4.74 12.43
CA GLY A 513 3.07 5.58 13.49
C GLY A 513 2.10 5.84 14.65
N GLY A 514 0.81 5.59 14.46
CA GLY A 514 -0.21 5.90 15.46
C GLY A 514 -0.48 7.40 15.58
N ILE A 515 -1.15 7.79 16.67
CA ILE A 515 -1.58 9.18 16.87
C ILE A 515 -0.43 10.19 16.91
N ASP A 516 0.75 9.74 17.34
CA ASP A 516 1.94 10.60 17.43
C ASP A 516 2.42 11.06 16.05
N ALA A 517 2.18 10.26 15.01
CA ALA A 517 2.51 10.61 13.64
C ALA A 517 1.59 11.70 13.06
N CYS A 518 0.39 11.87 13.60
CA CYS A 518 -0.61 12.78 13.04
C CYS A 518 -0.41 14.25 13.43
N GLY A 519 0.52 14.57 14.33
CA GLY A 519 0.78 15.95 14.75
C GLY A 519 -0.47 16.66 15.32
N ALA A 520 -1.41 15.92 15.88
CA ALA A 520 -2.71 16.40 16.38
C ALA A 520 -2.63 16.90 17.83
#